data_9e580c9c361584609d67ed8d45d30393
#
_entry.id   9e580c9c361584609d67ed8d45d30393
#
_cell.length_a   1.000
_cell.length_b   1.000
_cell.length_c   1.000
_cell.angle_alpha   90.00
_cell.angle_beta   90.00
_cell.angle_gamma   90.00
#
_symmetry.space_group_name_H-M   'P 1'
#
loop_
_entity.id
_entity.type
_entity.pdbx_description
1 polymer ?
#
loop_
_entity_poly.entity_id
_entity_poly.type
_entity_poly.pdbx_seq_one_letter_code
_entity_poly.pdbx_strand_id
1 'polypeptide(L)'
;MIHQQYPSQLLEKAVLELSRLPGIGRKTALRLALHLLRQDTEDVERFSEAVLQMKYEVKYCQKCHNISDFDICPICADPRRDNSLVCVVENIQDVMAIENTQQYHGLYHVLGGIISPMDGIGPSDIEIDSLVKRVGEGDVKEVILALSSTMEGDTTNFYIYRKLAPFSDVKVSIIARGISVGDELEYTDEVTLGRSIQNRTPFSGN
;
A
#
# COMPACT_ATOMS: atom_id res chain seq x y z
N MET A 1 3.91 37.37 9.20
CA MET A 1 3.17 36.16 9.67
C MET A 1 2.27 36.60 10.80
N ILE A 2 0.94 36.50 10.64
CA ILE A 2 -0.02 36.85 11.70
C ILE A 2 0.10 35.74 12.74
N HIS A 3 0.68 36.04 13.90
CA HIS A 3 0.65 35.15 15.07
C HIS A 3 -0.81 35.05 15.53
N GLN A 4 -1.44 33.92 15.25
CA GLN A 4 -2.76 33.62 15.78
C GLN A 4 -2.58 33.37 17.28
N GLN A 5 -3.02 34.32 18.12
CA GLN A 5 -2.98 34.16 19.57
C GLN A 5 -4.12 33.22 20.00
N TYR A 6 -3.76 32.10 20.62
CA TYR A 6 -4.73 31.18 21.21
C TYR A 6 -5.05 31.61 22.65
N PRO A 7 -6.31 31.53 23.10
CA PRO A 7 -6.70 31.90 24.46
C PRO A 7 -6.20 30.90 25.52
N SER A 8 -5.67 29.74 25.10
CA SER A 8 -5.17 28.69 25.96
C SER A 8 -3.95 28.03 25.35
N GLN A 9 -2.90 27.83 26.13
CA GLN A 9 -1.70 27.08 25.72
C GLN A 9 -2.00 25.62 25.47
N LEU A 10 -2.97 25.02 26.18
CA LEU A 10 -3.38 23.63 25.96
C LEU A 10 -4.08 23.48 24.59
N LEU A 11 -4.93 24.44 24.23
CA LEU A 11 -5.54 24.49 22.92
C LEU A 11 -4.50 24.65 21.81
N GLU A 12 -3.53 25.55 22.01
CA GLU A 12 -2.44 25.74 21.04
C GLU A 12 -1.65 24.46 20.81
N LYS A 13 -1.27 23.75 21.90
CA LYS A 13 -0.56 22.48 21.81
C LYS A 13 -1.34 21.43 21.03
N ALA A 14 -2.64 21.28 21.29
CA ALA A 14 -3.50 20.34 20.55
C ALA A 14 -3.58 20.69 19.05
N VAL A 15 -3.72 21.98 18.72
CA VAL A 15 -3.74 22.47 17.34
C VAL A 15 -2.42 22.19 16.65
N LEU A 16 -1.30 22.41 17.31
CA LEU A 16 0.02 22.12 16.76
C LEU A 16 0.19 20.63 16.44
N GLU A 17 -0.16 19.73 17.34
CA GLU A 17 -0.03 18.29 17.12
C GLU A 17 -0.96 17.81 16.00
N LEU A 18 -2.22 18.24 15.96
CA LEU A 18 -3.14 17.93 14.88
C LEU A 18 -2.66 18.46 13.52
N SER A 19 -1.99 19.62 13.50
CA SER A 19 -1.48 20.21 12.26
C SER A 19 -0.23 19.51 11.70
N ARG A 20 0.36 18.58 12.45
CA ARG A 20 1.46 17.70 11.96
C ARG A 20 0.96 16.57 11.09
N LEU A 21 -0.33 16.27 11.15
CA LEU A 21 -0.92 15.22 10.31
C LEU A 21 -0.96 15.67 8.84
N PRO A 22 -0.64 14.77 7.89
CA PRO A 22 -0.66 15.08 6.47
C PRO A 22 -2.03 15.62 6.04
N GLY A 23 -2.04 16.70 5.26
CA GLY A 23 -3.27 17.32 4.78
C GLY A 23 -4.04 18.17 5.82
N ILE A 24 -3.59 18.24 7.07
CA ILE A 24 -4.23 19.01 8.14
C ILE A 24 -3.53 20.37 8.31
N GLY A 25 -4.11 21.42 7.74
CA GLY A 25 -3.65 22.79 7.99
C GLY A 25 -4.13 23.33 9.34
N ARG A 26 -3.49 24.39 9.84
CA ARG A 26 -3.80 25.02 11.16
C ARG A 26 -5.29 25.34 11.35
N LYS A 27 -6.00 25.81 10.30
CA LYS A 27 -7.43 26.12 10.38
C LYS A 27 -8.29 24.89 10.64
N THR A 28 -7.95 23.78 9.95
CA THR A 28 -8.61 22.49 10.15
C THR A 28 -8.27 21.92 11.53
N ALA A 29 -6.99 21.98 11.94
CA ALA A 29 -6.54 21.55 13.25
C ALA A 29 -7.28 22.26 14.38
N LEU A 30 -7.44 23.59 14.30
CA LEU A 30 -8.22 24.35 15.27
C LEU A 30 -9.68 23.87 15.33
N ARG A 31 -10.31 23.64 14.18
CA ARG A 31 -11.69 23.15 14.13
C ARG A 31 -11.82 21.78 14.80
N LEU A 32 -10.85 20.87 14.54
CA LEU A 32 -10.82 19.55 15.17
C LEU A 32 -10.58 19.64 16.67
N ALA A 33 -9.62 20.47 17.13
CA ALA A 33 -9.36 20.66 18.55
C ALA A 33 -10.58 21.21 19.30
N LEU A 34 -11.28 22.19 18.71
CA LEU A 34 -12.52 22.74 19.28
C LEU A 34 -13.69 21.74 19.24
N HIS A 35 -13.70 20.82 18.28
CA HIS A 35 -14.68 19.74 18.24
C HIS A 35 -14.42 18.77 19.42
N LEU A 36 -13.18 18.29 19.58
CA LEU A 36 -12.81 17.42 20.69
C LEU A 36 -13.08 18.07 22.06
N LEU A 37 -12.82 19.37 22.20
CA LEU A 37 -13.10 20.10 23.45
C LEU A 37 -14.57 20.11 23.85
N ARG A 38 -15.49 19.89 22.90
CA ARG A 38 -16.94 19.84 23.12
C ARG A 38 -17.48 18.44 23.33
N GLN A 39 -16.66 17.41 23.09
CA GLN A 39 -17.06 16.02 23.32
C GLN A 39 -16.95 15.69 24.81
N ASP A 40 -17.64 14.64 25.23
CA ASP A 40 -17.48 14.12 26.57
C ASP A 40 -16.06 13.58 26.77
N THR A 41 -15.55 13.67 27.99
CA THR A 41 -14.18 13.25 28.32
C THR A 41 -13.93 11.80 27.92
N GLU A 42 -14.89 10.91 28.18
CA GLU A 42 -14.82 9.49 27.84
C GLU A 42 -14.66 9.24 26.33
N ASP A 43 -15.27 10.07 25.47
CA ASP A 43 -15.16 9.96 24.01
C ASP A 43 -13.75 10.36 23.54
N VAL A 44 -13.20 11.41 24.15
CA VAL A 44 -11.83 11.87 23.85
C VAL A 44 -10.78 10.88 24.36
N GLU A 45 -11.01 10.28 25.53
CA GLU A 45 -10.16 9.21 26.08
C GLU A 45 -10.14 8.00 25.14
N ARG A 46 -11.31 7.46 24.74
CA ARG A 46 -11.40 6.35 23.78
C ARG A 46 -10.70 6.66 22.45
N PHE A 47 -10.86 7.86 21.92
CA PHE A 47 -10.17 8.29 20.70
C PHE A 47 -8.64 8.27 20.90
N SER A 48 -8.16 8.84 21.99
CA SER A 48 -6.73 8.90 22.30
C SER A 48 -6.13 7.51 22.50
N GLU A 49 -6.83 6.67 23.25
CA GLU A 49 -6.44 5.28 23.52
C GLU A 49 -6.39 4.45 22.22
N ALA A 50 -7.38 4.59 21.35
CA ALA A 50 -7.40 3.87 20.06
C ALA A 50 -6.19 4.22 19.19
N VAL A 51 -5.79 5.51 19.15
CA VAL A 51 -4.61 5.95 18.40
C VAL A 51 -3.32 5.40 19.03
N LEU A 52 -3.22 5.41 20.35
CA LEU A 52 -2.07 4.87 21.07
C LEU A 52 -1.97 3.36 20.91
N GLN A 53 -3.08 2.63 21.06
CA GLN A 53 -3.15 1.18 20.88
C GLN A 53 -2.71 0.80 19.46
N MET A 54 -3.28 1.43 18.44
CA MET A 54 -2.86 1.23 17.05
C MET A 54 -1.34 1.40 16.90
N LYS A 55 -0.74 2.44 17.51
CA LYS A 55 0.70 2.70 17.38
C LYS A 55 1.56 1.65 18.08
N TYR A 56 1.13 1.14 19.23
CA TYR A 56 1.95 0.24 20.06
C TYR A 56 1.71 -1.23 19.76
N GLU A 57 0.51 -1.62 19.35
CA GLU A 57 0.10 -3.02 19.26
C GLU A 57 0.08 -3.56 17.84
N VAL A 58 -0.12 -2.70 16.81
CA VAL A 58 -0.08 -3.13 15.42
C VAL A 58 1.32 -3.61 15.05
N LYS A 59 1.39 -4.81 14.49
CA LYS A 59 2.59 -5.48 14.03
C LYS A 59 2.66 -5.53 12.51
N TYR A 60 3.83 -5.87 12.00
CA TYR A 60 4.00 -6.28 10.60
C TYR A 60 4.06 -7.79 10.50
N CYS A 61 3.26 -8.37 9.62
CA CYS A 61 3.25 -9.81 9.39
C CYS A 61 4.63 -10.32 8.99
N GLN A 62 5.16 -11.32 9.69
CA GLN A 62 6.49 -11.87 9.44
C GLN A 62 6.64 -12.55 8.07
N LYS A 63 5.52 -12.90 7.39
CA LYS A 63 5.53 -13.53 6.06
C LYS A 63 5.38 -12.54 4.91
N CYS A 64 4.50 -11.54 5.06
CA CYS A 64 4.12 -10.68 3.93
C CYS A 64 4.27 -9.19 4.18
N HIS A 65 4.71 -8.78 5.37
CA HIS A 65 4.91 -7.38 5.79
C HIS A 65 3.63 -6.51 5.78
N ASN A 66 2.43 -7.12 5.65
CA ASN A 66 1.17 -6.42 5.86
C ASN A 66 0.98 -6.12 7.36
N ILE A 67 0.20 -5.08 7.69
CA ILE A 67 -0.18 -4.80 9.08
C ILE A 67 -1.10 -5.90 9.64
N SER A 68 -0.96 -6.18 10.94
CA SER A 68 -1.71 -7.21 11.64
C SER A 68 -1.68 -6.99 13.14
N ASP A 69 -2.67 -7.50 13.85
CA ASP A 69 -2.65 -7.60 15.31
C ASP A 69 -1.85 -8.84 15.78
N PHE A 70 -1.51 -9.74 14.85
CA PHE A 70 -0.78 -10.98 15.10
C PHE A 70 0.54 -11.04 14.33
N ASP A 71 1.46 -11.91 14.74
CA ASP A 71 2.74 -12.12 14.05
C ASP A 71 2.56 -12.65 12.62
N ILE A 72 1.49 -13.38 12.35
CA ILE A 72 1.05 -13.80 11.02
C ILE A 72 -0.34 -13.24 10.78
N CYS A 73 -0.50 -12.45 9.72
CA CYS A 73 -1.77 -11.81 9.40
C CYS A 73 -2.86 -12.84 9.00
N PRO A 74 -4.15 -12.48 9.14
CA PRO A 74 -5.25 -13.37 8.76
C PRO A 74 -5.18 -13.90 7.33
N ILE A 75 -4.67 -13.11 6.38
CA ILE A 75 -4.51 -13.53 4.99
C ILE A 75 -3.46 -14.65 4.88
N CYS A 76 -2.31 -14.49 5.53
CA CYS A 76 -1.25 -15.52 5.50
C CYS A 76 -1.57 -16.76 6.35
N ALA A 77 -2.49 -16.65 7.28
CA ALA A 77 -2.95 -17.76 8.13
C ALA A 77 -4.14 -18.53 7.55
N ASP A 78 -4.82 -18.01 6.53
CA ASP A 78 -6.01 -18.64 5.93
C ASP A 78 -5.59 -19.84 5.06
N PRO A 79 -5.93 -21.09 5.44
CA PRO A 79 -5.56 -22.29 4.68
C PRO A 79 -6.28 -22.41 3.34
N ARG A 80 -7.29 -21.59 3.07
CA ARG A 80 -8.03 -21.58 1.80
C ARG A 80 -7.30 -20.80 0.73
N ARG A 81 -6.27 -20.03 1.11
CA ARG A 81 -5.46 -19.22 0.17
C ARG A 81 -4.45 -20.08 -0.57
N ASP A 82 -4.22 -19.76 -1.83
CA ASP A 82 -3.20 -20.40 -2.63
C ASP A 82 -1.81 -19.84 -2.28
N ASN A 83 -1.03 -20.64 -1.56
CA ASN A 83 0.32 -20.29 -1.14
C ASN A 83 1.31 -20.21 -2.30
N SER A 84 0.98 -20.79 -3.45
CA SER A 84 1.84 -20.77 -4.64
C SER A 84 1.76 -19.46 -5.43
N LEU A 85 0.77 -18.60 -5.14
CA LEU A 85 0.58 -17.30 -5.77
C LEU A 85 0.94 -16.18 -4.79
N VAL A 86 1.86 -15.28 -5.18
CA VAL A 86 2.27 -14.11 -4.39
C VAL A 86 2.08 -12.84 -5.20
N CYS A 87 1.18 -11.96 -4.75
CA CYS A 87 0.99 -10.64 -5.31
C CYS A 87 1.89 -9.63 -4.55
N VAL A 88 2.82 -9.04 -5.28
CA VAL A 88 3.74 -8.02 -4.76
C VAL A 88 3.13 -6.65 -4.95
N VAL A 89 2.97 -5.93 -3.85
CA VAL A 89 2.37 -4.59 -3.80
C VAL A 89 3.30 -3.59 -3.13
N GLU A 90 3.11 -2.32 -3.42
CA GLU A 90 3.91 -1.26 -2.83
C GLU A 90 3.59 -1.06 -1.35
N ASN A 91 2.30 -0.99 -1.01
CA ASN A 91 1.84 -0.59 0.30
C ASN A 91 0.58 -1.37 0.74
N ILE A 92 0.14 -1.09 1.95
CA ILE A 92 -1.00 -1.76 2.59
C ILE A 92 -2.33 -1.39 1.92
N GLN A 93 -2.44 -0.17 1.41
CA GLN A 93 -3.65 0.30 0.72
C GLN A 93 -3.90 -0.53 -0.55
N ASP A 94 -2.84 -0.97 -1.24
CA ASP A 94 -2.93 -1.82 -2.42
C ASP A 94 -3.49 -3.20 -2.05
N VAL A 95 -3.04 -3.78 -0.91
CA VAL A 95 -3.63 -5.03 -0.38
C VAL A 95 -5.13 -4.87 -0.18
N MET A 96 -5.54 -3.78 0.48
CA MET A 96 -6.96 -3.51 0.75
C MET A 96 -7.75 -3.34 -0.56
N ALA A 97 -7.18 -2.63 -1.54
CA ALA A 97 -7.82 -2.41 -2.84
C ALA A 97 -8.05 -3.73 -3.60
N ILE A 98 -7.04 -4.61 -3.63
CA ILE A 98 -7.14 -5.91 -4.29
C ILE A 98 -8.11 -6.83 -3.55
N GLU A 99 -8.05 -6.91 -2.21
CA GLU A 99 -8.97 -7.72 -1.40
C GLU A 99 -10.43 -7.30 -1.60
N ASN A 100 -10.71 -6.00 -1.72
CA ASN A 100 -12.05 -5.49 -1.97
C ASN A 100 -12.65 -5.98 -3.30
N THR A 101 -11.83 -6.39 -4.26
CA THR A 101 -12.32 -6.98 -5.51
C THR A 101 -12.89 -8.39 -5.33
N GLN A 102 -12.47 -9.11 -4.29
CA GLN A 102 -12.81 -10.52 -4.03
C GLN A 102 -12.44 -11.49 -5.19
N GLN A 103 -11.49 -11.09 -6.04
CA GLN A 103 -11.07 -11.87 -7.21
C GLN A 103 -9.72 -12.57 -7.00
N TYR A 104 -8.96 -12.17 -5.98
CA TYR A 104 -7.64 -12.72 -5.72
C TYR A 104 -7.64 -13.59 -4.46
N HIS A 105 -7.16 -14.81 -4.60
CA HIS A 105 -7.15 -15.80 -3.52
C HIS A 105 -5.73 -16.29 -3.16
N GLY A 106 -4.69 -15.64 -3.67
CA GLY A 106 -3.30 -15.89 -3.30
C GLY A 106 -2.86 -15.12 -2.05
N LEU A 107 -1.56 -15.10 -1.82
CA LEU A 107 -0.92 -14.36 -0.73
C LEU A 107 -0.31 -13.05 -1.27
N TYR A 108 0.02 -12.16 -0.35
CA TYR A 108 0.66 -10.88 -0.68
C TYR A 108 2.12 -10.83 -0.21
N HIS A 109 2.83 -9.86 -0.76
CA HIS A 109 4.11 -9.39 -0.24
C HIS A 109 4.14 -7.86 -0.37
N VAL A 110 4.16 -7.16 0.76
CA VAL A 110 4.16 -5.70 0.83
C VAL A 110 5.60 -5.23 0.88
N LEU A 111 6.01 -4.42 -0.10
CA LEU A 111 7.39 -3.92 -0.19
C LEU A 111 7.68 -2.79 0.81
N GLY A 112 6.64 -2.04 1.22
CA GLY A 112 6.78 -0.85 2.06
C GLY A 112 7.22 0.41 1.29
N GLY A 113 7.31 0.34 -0.04
CA GLY A 113 7.67 1.42 -0.96
C GLY A 113 8.12 0.91 -2.31
N ILE A 114 8.66 1.82 -3.12
CA ILE A 114 9.28 1.53 -4.42
C ILE A 114 10.66 2.19 -4.50
N ILE A 115 11.53 1.69 -5.36
CA ILE A 115 12.86 2.27 -5.59
C ILE A 115 12.67 3.68 -6.17
N SER A 116 13.07 4.69 -5.41
CA SER A 116 12.99 6.10 -5.78
C SER A 116 14.29 6.81 -5.39
N PRO A 117 15.27 6.91 -6.30
CA PRO A 117 16.53 7.60 -6.01
C PRO A 117 16.36 9.08 -5.66
N MET A 118 15.30 9.72 -6.20
CA MET A 118 14.97 11.11 -5.90
C MET A 118 14.55 11.32 -4.45
N ASP A 119 13.87 10.31 -3.88
CA ASP A 119 13.43 10.30 -2.47
C ASP A 119 14.44 9.61 -1.55
N GLY A 120 15.58 9.17 -2.08
CA GLY A 120 16.63 8.48 -1.35
C GLY A 120 16.29 7.02 -0.99
N ILE A 121 15.27 6.42 -1.63
CA ILE A 121 14.83 5.04 -1.37
C ILE A 121 15.55 4.10 -2.33
N GLY A 122 16.43 3.25 -1.76
CA GLY A 122 17.14 2.21 -2.48
C GLY A 122 16.49 0.82 -2.31
N PRO A 123 17.02 -0.19 -3.02
CA PRO A 123 16.50 -1.57 -2.91
C PRO A 123 16.61 -2.19 -1.52
N SER A 124 17.54 -1.71 -0.69
CA SER A 124 17.74 -2.17 0.69
C SER A 124 16.76 -1.55 1.70
N ASP A 125 16.04 -0.52 1.30
CA ASP A 125 15.12 0.21 2.16
C ASP A 125 13.69 -0.34 2.09
N ILE A 126 13.47 -1.32 1.19
CA ILE A 126 12.19 -1.98 0.94
C ILE A 126 12.34 -3.51 0.95
N GLU A 127 11.24 -4.22 1.14
CA GLU A 127 11.21 -5.66 1.43
C GLU A 127 11.38 -6.56 0.19
N ILE A 128 12.43 -6.31 -0.64
CA ILE A 128 12.74 -7.14 -1.81
C ILE A 128 13.52 -8.39 -1.42
N ASP A 129 14.48 -8.27 -0.51
CA ASP A 129 15.33 -9.43 -0.14
C ASP A 129 14.51 -10.50 0.62
N SER A 130 13.52 -10.10 1.42
CA SER A 130 12.58 -11.01 2.05
C SER A 130 11.66 -11.72 1.04
N LEU A 131 11.26 -11.04 -0.05
CA LEU A 131 10.56 -11.67 -1.18
C LEU A 131 11.42 -12.74 -1.85
N VAL A 132 12.68 -12.41 -2.16
CA VAL A 132 13.62 -13.35 -2.81
C VAL A 132 13.84 -14.58 -1.92
N LYS A 133 14.03 -14.39 -0.61
CA LYS A 133 14.13 -15.48 0.36
C LYS A 133 12.90 -16.37 0.34
N ARG A 134 11.70 -15.78 0.39
CA ARG A 134 10.43 -16.50 0.36
C ARG A 134 10.26 -17.33 -0.91
N VAL A 135 10.62 -16.77 -2.07
CA VAL A 135 10.58 -17.51 -3.35
C VAL A 135 11.60 -18.67 -3.33
N GLY A 136 12.76 -18.47 -2.72
CA GLY A 136 13.79 -19.51 -2.58
C GLY A 136 13.41 -20.69 -1.67
N GLU A 137 12.37 -20.55 -0.84
CA GLU A 137 11.81 -21.63 -0.01
C GLU A 137 11.03 -22.68 -0.85
N GLY A 138 10.70 -22.36 -2.11
CA GLY A 138 10.26 -23.34 -3.13
C GLY A 138 8.74 -23.53 -3.24
N ASP A 139 7.91 -22.89 -2.41
CA ASP A 139 6.44 -23.04 -2.45
C ASP A 139 5.79 -22.13 -3.52
N VAL A 140 6.47 -21.04 -3.90
CA VAL A 140 5.94 -20.03 -4.81
C VAL A 140 6.11 -20.47 -6.26
N LYS A 141 5.04 -20.47 -7.04
CA LYS A 141 5.02 -20.78 -8.49
C LYS A 141 4.82 -19.54 -9.34
N GLU A 142 4.12 -18.53 -8.84
CA GLU A 142 3.91 -17.29 -9.56
C GLU A 142 4.05 -16.08 -8.63
N VAL A 143 4.82 -15.10 -9.09
CA VAL A 143 4.93 -13.77 -8.50
C VAL A 143 4.24 -12.79 -9.43
N ILE A 144 3.18 -12.13 -8.92
CA ILE A 144 2.39 -11.14 -9.65
C ILE A 144 2.85 -9.75 -9.20
N LEU A 145 3.43 -8.97 -10.10
CA LEU A 145 3.87 -7.61 -9.82
C LEU A 145 2.69 -6.65 -9.98
N ALA A 146 2.23 -6.06 -8.87
CA ALA A 146 1.11 -5.15 -8.80
C ALA A 146 1.56 -3.78 -8.26
N LEU A 147 2.67 -3.26 -8.81
CA LEU A 147 3.19 -1.94 -8.45
C LEU A 147 2.59 -0.85 -9.34
N SER A 148 2.72 0.40 -8.89
CA SER A 148 2.28 1.58 -9.63
C SER A 148 2.85 1.64 -11.05
N SER A 149 2.07 2.17 -11.99
CA SER A 149 2.49 2.31 -13.41
C SER A 149 3.35 3.56 -13.65
N THR A 150 4.19 3.92 -12.67
CA THR A 150 5.16 5.02 -12.74
C THR A 150 6.53 4.51 -13.21
N MET A 151 7.46 5.43 -13.48
CA MET A 151 8.84 5.08 -13.85
C MET A 151 9.55 4.35 -12.70
N GLU A 152 9.30 4.76 -11.46
CA GLU A 152 9.82 4.15 -10.23
C GLU A 152 9.26 2.74 -10.04
N GLY A 153 7.94 2.57 -10.26
CA GLY A 153 7.28 1.27 -10.21
C GLY A 153 7.82 0.31 -11.26
N ASP A 154 8.02 0.78 -12.51
CA ASP A 154 8.60 -0.04 -13.59
C ASP A 154 10.08 -0.39 -13.30
N THR A 155 10.85 0.55 -12.73
CA THR A 155 12.23 0.29 -12.28
C THR A 155 12.26 -0.77 -11.20
N THR A 156 11.35 -0.69 -10.23
CA THR A 156 11.23 -1.66 -9.13
C THR A 156 10.82 -3.03 -9.65
N ASN A 157 9.84 -3.09 -10.57
CA ASN A 157 9.43 -4.31 -11.25
C ASN A 157 10.60 -5.00 -11.96
N PHE A 158 11.39 -4.23 -12.70
CA PHE A 158 12.57 -4.75 -13.40
C PHE A 158 13.65 -5.25 -12.43
N TYR A 159 13.87 -4.55 -11.33
CA TYR A 159 14.82 -4.96 -10.30
C TYR A 159 14.39 -6.29 -9.65
N ILE A 160 13.12 -6.41 -9.25
CA ILE A 160 12.55 -7.65 -8.70
C ILE A 160 12.69 -8.79 -9.71
N TYR A 161 12.30 -8.57 -10.97
CA TYR A 161 12.42 -9.56 -12.03
C TYR A 161 13.85 -10.09 -12.17
N ARG A 162 14.86 -9.20 -12.14
CA ARG A 162 16.26 -9.60 -12.18
C ARG A 162 16.70 -10.40 -10.95
N LYS A 163 16.22 -10.05 -9.77
CA LYS A 163 16.51 -10.78 -8.52
C LYS A 163 15.88 -12.17 -8.52
N LEU A 164 14.74 -12.33 -9.17
CA LEU A 164 14.04 -13.61 -9.29
C LEU A 164 14.52 -14.47 -10.46
N ALA A 165 15.33 -13.97 -11.38
CA ALA A 165 15.85 -14.69 -12.53
C ALA A 165 16.54 -16.05 -12.22
N PRO A 166 17.20 -16.25 -11.07
CA PRO A 166 17.75 -17.56 -10.71
C PRO A 166 16.69 -18.65 -10.47
N PHE A 167 15.43 -18.27 -10.21
CA PHE A 167 14.32 -19.20 -9.93
C PHE A 167 13.52 -19.46 -11.22
N SER A 168 14.07 -20.27 -12.13
CA SER A 168 13.52 -20.52 -13.47
C SER A 168 12.11 -21.12 -13.48
N ASP A 169 11.72 -21.78 -12.40
CA ASP A 169 10.42 -22.45 -12.27
C ASP A 169 9.32 -21.52 -11.73
N VAL A 170 9.70 -20.29 -11.38
CA VAL A 170 8.75 -19.28 -10.88
C VAL A 170 8.37 -18.33 -12.00
N LYS A 171 7.09 -18.33 -12.33
CA LYS A 171 6.51 -17.38 -13.29
C LYS A 171 6.46 -15.98 -12.66
N VAL A 172 6.94 -14.99 -13.38
CA VAL A 172 6.75 -13.57 -13.00
C VAL A 172 5.77 -12.94 -13.98
N SER A 173 4.68 -12.40 -13.47
CA SER A 173 3.65 -11.70 -14.23
C SER A 173 3.43 -10.29 -13.69
N ILE A 174 2.77 -9.45 -14.45
CA ILE A 174 2.38 -8.10 -14.05
C ILE A 174 0.86 -7.95 -14.22
N ILE A 175 0.21 -7.18 -13.37
CA ILE A 175 -1.21 -6.89 -13.53
C ILE A 175 -1.45 -6.20 -14.88
N ALA A 176 -2.59 -6.53 -15.51
CA ALA A 176 -2.96 -5.96 -16.80
C ALA A 176 -3.04 -4.43 -16.69
N ARG A 177 -2.47 -3.76 -17.70
CA ARG A 177 -2.54 -2.31 -17.84
C ARG A 177 -3.40 -2.01 -19.07
N GLY A 178 -4.40 -1.17 -18.90
CA GLY A 178 -5.33 -0.90 -19.98
C GLY A 178 -6.30 0.23 -19.69
N ILE A 179 -7.29 0.37 -20.56
CA ILE A 179 -8.34 1.37 -20.45
C ILE A 179 -9.30 0.96 -19.34
N SER A 180 -9.66 1.91 -18.49
CA SER A 180 -10.61 1.67 -17.40
C SER A 180 -12.00 1.33 -17.94
N VAL A 181 -12.73 0.49 -17.21
CA VAL A 181 -14.11 0.15 -17.58
C VAL A 181 -15.00 1.38 -17.44
N GLY A 182 -15.68 1.73 -18.54
CA GLY A 182 -16.56 2.91 -18.60
C GLY A 182 -15.88 4.17 -19.12
N ASP A 183 -14.57 4.17 -19.34
CA ASP A 183 -13.88 5.31 -19.95
C ASP A 183 -14.09 5.32 -21.48
N GLU A 184 -14.19 6.52 -22.03
CA GLU A 184 -14.21 6.75 -23.48
C GLU A 184 -12.76 6.88 -23.99
N LEU A 185 -12.48 6.31 -25.18
CA LEU A 185 -11.12 6.34 -25.78
C LEU A 185 -10.57 7.77 -25.96
N GLU A 186 -11.48 8.72 -26.19
CA GLU A 186 -11.16 10.14 -26.41
C GLU A 186 -10.48 10.78 -25.19
N TYR A 187 -10.81 10.31 -23.98
CA TYR A 187 -10.26 10.85 -22.71
C TYR A 187 -9.08 10.04 -22.15
N THR A 188 -8.74 8.91 -22.81
CA THR A 188 -7.61 8.09 -22.39
C THR A 188 -6.30 8.74 -22.87
N ASP A 189 -5.30 8.80 -21.99
CA ASP A 189 -3.98 9.29 -22.36
C ASP A 189 -3.30 8.42 -23.45
N GLU A 190 -2.47 9.04 -24.28
CA GLU A 190 -1.86 8.41 -25.45
C GLU A 190 -0.98 7.20 -25.11
N VAL A 191 -0.31 7.22 -23.93
CA VAL A 191 0.57 6.13 -23.49
C VAL A 191 -0.27 4.90 -23.11
N THR A 192 -1.32 5.10 -22.32
CA THR A 192 -2.27 4.04 -21.94
C THR A 192 -2.96 3.46 -23.15
N LEU A 193 -3.45 4.29 -24.06
CA LEU A 193 -4.11 3.84 -25.29
C LEU A 193 -3.15 3.04 -26.18
N GLY A 194 -1.93 3.55 -26.38
CA GLY A 194 -0.90 2.87 -27.16
C GLY A 194 -0.52 1.50 -26.58
N ARG A 195 -0.32 1.42 -25.24
CA ARG A 195 -0.04 0.14 -24.56
C ARG A 195 -1.20 -0.82 -24.64
N SER A 196 -2.44 -0.36 -24.53
CA SER A 196 -3.64 -1.19 -24.64
C SER A 196 -3.78 -1.81 -26.04
N ILE A 197 -3.46 -1.08 -27.10
CA ILE A 197 -3.44 -1.59 -28.48
C ILE A 197 -2.34 -2.65 -28.66
N GLN A 198 -1.14 -2.40 -28.12
CA GLN A 198 -0.02 -3.35 -28.20
C GLN A 198 -0.32 -4.66 -27.46
N ASN A 199 -0.91 -4.55 -26.26
CA ASN A 199 -1.20 -5.69 -25.38
C ASN A 199 -2.65 -6.21 -25.56
N ARG A 200 -3.31 -5.91 -26.66
CA ARG A 200 -4.68 -6.34 -26.93
C ARG A 200 -4.83 -7.85 -26.84
N THR A 201 -5.90 -8.29 -26.21
CA THR A 201 -6.26 -9.71 -26.11
C THR A 201 -7.22 -10.11 -27.24
N PRO A 202 -7.20 -11.37 -27.71
CA PRO A 202 -8.21 -11.86 -28.63
C PRO A 202 -9.61 -11.73 -28.04
N PHE A 203 -10.58 -11.27 -28.85
CA PHE A 203 -11.97 -11.23 -28.42
C PHE A 203 -12.53 -12.65 -28.44
N SER A 204 -12.85 -13.20 -27.28
CA SER A 204 -13.62 -14.43 -27.15
C SER A 204 -15.05 -14.04 -26.74
N GLY A 205 -16.01 -14.17 -27.63
CA GLY A 205 -17.42 -14.04 -27.29
C GLY A 205 -17.82 -15.21 -26.38
N ASN A 206 -17.95 -14.96 -25.09
CA ASN A 206 -18.68 -15.84 -24.16
C ASN A 206 -20.12 -15.37 -24.11
#